data_18cc34e39ab4945d206bb5a7d8461113
#
_entry.id   18cc34e39ab4945d206bb5a7d8461113
#
_cell.length_a   1.000
_cell.length_b   1.000
_cell.length_c   1.000
_cell.angle_alpha   90.00
_cell.angle_beta   90.00
_cell.angle_gamma   90.00
#
_symmetry.space_group_name_H-M   'P 1'
#
loop_
_entity.id
_entity.type
_entity.pdbx_description
1 polymer ?
#
loop_
_entity_poly.entity_id
_entity_poly.type
_entity_poly.pdbx_seq_one_letter_code
_entity_poly.pdbx_strand_id
1 'polypeptide(L)'
;QNALVDGLLYDWLTKPFIRDCYSSVKGRGTSDGLARLKLFMGEYYRCHGAEGWVLKCDIHHYFDSIDQSDVLRRAERYVSDARVMALLAKYVRLTSHGLPLGLRTSQPLANLELCEIDHRIKEVYRCRYYGRYMDDFYIIHSDKAFLKELRREIEAGLAAIGLRLNDKTQIFPLAHGIEFLGFRTYMTDTGKVVRVLRQTAKTALKRGIKRYEAMYRAGAAHGEIQQSYRSRRAHLMQGNCRGLMLRCDAKMEDIFKEENMNE
;
A
#
# COMPACT_ATOMS: atom_id res chain seq x y z
N GLN A 1 18.97 -10.90 8.75
CA GLN A 1 18.20 -9.70 8.46
C GLN A 1 17.11 -9.41 9.48
N ASN A 2 16.29 -10.40 9.84
CA ASN A 2 15.17 -10.19 10.76
C ASN A 2 15.64 -9.61 12.10
N ALA A 3 16.67 -10.18 12.73
CA ALA A 3 17.21 -9.67 13.98
C ALA A 3 17.77 -8.24 13.84
N LEU A 4 18.43 -7.93 12.72
CA LEU A 4 18.94 -6.58 12.46
C LEU A 4 17.80 -5.56 12.29
N VAL A 5 16.79 -5.91 11.49
CA VAL A 5 15.65 -5.00 11.24
C VAL A 5 14.81 -4.85 12.50
N ASP A 6 14.38 -5.94 13.11
CA ASP A 6 13.43 -5.90 14.24
C ASP A 6 14.09 -5.40 15.54
N GLY A 7 15.41 -5.61 15.72
CA GLY A 7 16.13 -5.27 16.94
C GLY A 7 16.81 -3.90 16.92
N LEU A 8 17.18 -3.38 15.74
CA LEU A 8 17.97 -2.14 15.65
C LEU A 8 17.41 -1.14 14.64
N LEU A 9 17.27 -1.54 13.38
CA LEU A 9 16.97 -0.61 12.30
C LEU A 9 15.54 -0.09 12.30
N TYR A 10 14.59 -0.89 12.80
CA TYR A 10 13.18 -0.56 12.69
C TYR A 10 12.88 0.80 13.35
N ASP A 11 13.22 0.96 14.64
CA ASP A 11 12.88 2.16 15.39
C ASP A 11 13.61 3.40 14.86
N TRP A 12 14.84 3.22 14.37
CA TRP A 12 15.62 4.32 13.80
C TRP A 12 15.08 4.80 12.46
N LEU A 13 14.81 3.86 11.53
CA LEU A 13 14.37 4.19 10.19
C LEU A 13 12.89 4.61 10.09
N THR A 14 12.05 4.16 11.03
CA THR A 14 10.62 4.50 11.00
C THR A 14 10.27 5.77 11.78
N LYS A 15 11.19 6.24 12.63
CA LYS A 15 11.01 7.46 13.45
C LYS A 15 10.58 8.69 12.63
N PRO A 16 11.17 8.98 11.46
CA PRO A 16 10.80 10.15 10.67
C PRO A 16 9.50 10.00 9.89
N PHE A 17 8.89 8.81 9.84
CA PHE A 17 7.72 8.61 8.98
C PHE A 17 6.48 9.32 9.52
N ILE A 18 5.79 10.02 8.64
CA ILE A 18 4.49 10.62 8.98
C ILE A 18 3.49 9.56 9.43
N ARG A 19 2.43 9.98 10.18
CA ARG A 19 1.38 9.05 10.63
C ARG A 19 0.69 8.33 9.47
N ASP A 20 0.54 8.97 8.33
CA ASP A 20 -0.20 8.48 7.18
C ASP A 20 0.69 7.77 6.13
N CYS A 21 1.89 7.31 6.53
CA CYS A 21 2.69 6.29 5.85
C CYS A 21 2.34 4.92 6.45
N TYR A 22 1.76 4.01 5.64
CA TYR A 22 1.15 2.78 6.16
C TYR A 22 1.97 1.52 5.95
N SER A 23 2.90 1.52 5.01
CA SER A 23 3.72 0.35 4.70
C SER A 23 4.87 0.20 5.69
N SER A 24 5.19 -1.05 6.04
CA SER A 24 6.35 -1.42 6.88
C SER A 24 6.46 -0.74 8.24
N VAL A 25 5.32 -0.35 8.82
CA VAL A 25 5.25 0.23 10.16
C VAL A 25 4.36 -0.65 11.04
N LYS A 26 4.87 -1.05 12.20
CA LYS A 26 4.12 -1.86 13.20
C LYS A 26 2.83 -1.13 13.59
N GLY A 27 1.72 -1.87 13.68
CA GLY A 27 0.40 -1.31 13.99
C GLY A 27 -0.24 -0.51 12.84
N ARG A 28 0.44 -0.40 11.68
CA ARG A 28 -0.11 0.17 10.44
C ARG A 28 -0.24 -0.95 9.39
N GLY A 29 -0.37 -0.63 8.17
CA GLY A 29 -0.50 -1.61 7.08
C GLY A 29 -1.78 -1.41 6.27
N THR A 30 -2.17 -2.40 5.49
CA THR A 30 -3.33 -2.32 4.60
C THR A 30 -4.61 -1.96 5.33
N SER A 31 -4.88 -2.58 6.49
CA SER A 31 -6.10 -2.32 7.27
C SER A 31 -6.16 -0.89 7.80
N ASP A 32 -5.05 -0.38 8.33
CA ASP A 32 -4.97 0.99 8.84
C ASP A 32 -5.07 2.01 7.70
N GLY A 33 -4.35 1.81 6.59
CA GLY A 33 -4.45 2.67 5.41
C GLY A 33 -5.86 2.77 4.85
N LEU A 34 -6.57 1.64 4.78
CA LEU A 34 -7.96 1.61 4.37
C LEU A 34 -8.91 2.28 5.38
N ALA A 35 -8.68 2.10 6.68
CA ALA A 35 -9.47 2.75 7.73
C ALA A 35 -9.27 4.27 7.71
N ARG A 36 -8.02 4.72 7.54
CA ARG A 36 -7.68 6.15 7.42
C ARG A 36 -8.28 6.78 6.17
N LEU A 37 -8.24 6.12 5.02
CA LEU A 37 -8.91 6.62 3.81
C LEU A 37 -10.41 6.81 4.05
N LYS A 38 -11.07 5.83 4.68
CA LYS A 38 -12.49 5.94 5.05
C LYS A 38 -12.75 7.13 5.98
N LEU A 39 -11.90 7.31 6.99
CA LEU A 39 -11.98 8.44 7.92
C LEU A 39 -11.82 9.77 7.18
N PHE A 40 -10.79 9.90 6.36
CA PHE A 40 -10.51 11.11 5.59
C PHE A 40 -11.64 11.48 4.63
N MET A 41 -12.21 10.51 3.92
CA MET A 41 -13.38 10.77 3.07
C MET A 41 -14.59 11.24 3.88
N GLY A 42 -14.85 10.63 5.04
CA GLY A 42 -15.95 11.04 5.91
C GLY A 42 -15.74 12.43 6.54
N GLU A 43 -14.51 12.76 6.94
CA GLU A 43 -14.15 14.10 7.42
C GLU A 43 -14.25 15.14 6.31
N TYR A 44 -13.74 14.80 5.12
CA TYR A 44 -13.83 15.66 3.96
C TYR A 44 -15.29 16.02 3.64
N TYR A 45 -16.16 15.01 3.61
CA TYR A 45 -17.58 15.23 3.35
C TYR A 45 -18.23 16.18 4.36
N ARG A 46 -17.92 16.04 5.65
CA ARG A 46 -18.46 16.94 6.70
C ARG A 46 -17.99 18.38 6.55
N CYS A 47 -16.77 18.59 6.02
CA CYS A 47 -16.18 19.92 5.90
C CYS A 47 -16.48 20.58 4.55
N HIS A 48 -16.59 19.79 3.46
CA HIS A 48 -16.59 20.29 2.07
C HIS A 48 -17.76 19.72 1.23
N GLY A 49 -18.57 18.80 1.77
CA GLY A 49 -19.60 18.12 1.00
C GLY A 49 -19.02 16.99 0.11
N ALA A 50 -19.80 16.62 -0.92
CA ALA A 50 -19.45 15.55 -1.83
C ALA A 50 -18.49 15.97 -2.97
N GLU A 51 -18.43 17.26 -3.25
CA GLU A 51 -17.61 17.78 -4.35
C GLU A 51 -16.14 17.88 -3.97
N GLY A 52 -15.27 17.49 -4.90
CA GLY A 52 -13.84 17.56 -4.68
C GLY A 52 -13.06 16.78 -5.72
N TRP A 53 -11.76 16.80 -5.54
CA TRP A 53 -10.80 16.21 -6.47
C TRP A 53 -9.82 15.31 -5.74
N VAL A 54 -9.33 14.33 -6.44
CA VAL A 54 -8.30 13.41 -5.96
C VAL A 54 -7.10 13.50 -6.88
N LEU A 55 -5.93 13.74 -6.33
CA LEU A 55 -4.66 13.47 -6.99
C LEU A 55 -4.22 12.07 -6.54
N LYS A 56 -4.17 11.13 -7.48
CA LYS A 56 -3.68 9.76 -7.27
C LYS A 56 -2.36 9.61 -7.97
N CYS A 57 -1.33 9.26 -7.22
CA CYS A 57 0.03 9.11 -7.71
C CYS A 57 0.53 7.68 -7.52
N ASP A 58 1.42 7.29 -8.44
CA ASP A 58 2.17 6.05 -8.43
C ASP A 58 3.58 6.36 -8.98
N ILE A 59 4.63 5.78 -8.43
CA ILE A 59 6.01 6.05 -8.85
C ILE A 59 6.45 4.97 -9.83
N HIS A 60 7.09 5.38 -10.90
CA HIS A 60 7.56 4.48 -11.95
C HIS A 60 8.73 3.64 -11.47
N HIS A 61 8.61 2.31 -11.56
CA HIS A 61 9.67 1.35 -11.18
C HIS A 61 10.36 1.67 -9.87
N TYR A 62 9.57 1.97 -8.81
CA TYR A 62 10.02 2.60 -7.59
C TYR A 62 11.28 1.97 -7.00
N PHE A 63 11.25 0.68 -6.66
CA PHE A 63 12.38 -0.02 -6.04
C PHE A 63 13.62 -0.05 -6.93
N ASP A 64 13.43 -0.21 -8.23
CA ASP A 64 14.53 -0.28 -9.21
C ASP A 64 15.15 1.09 -9.46
N SER A 65 14.41 2.18 -9.23
CA SER A 65 14.83 3.56 -9.53
C SER A 65 15.48 4.26 -8.34
N ILE A 66 15.44 3.70 -7.12
CA ILE A 66 16.05 4.31 -5.95
C ILE A 66 17.58 4.30 -6.08
N ASP A 67 18.22 5.46 -5.90
CA ASP A 67 19.68 5.55 -5.82
C ASP A 67 20.19 4.97 -4.50
N GLN A 68 21.08 3.97 -4.60
CA GLN A 68 21.62 3.27 -3.44
C GLN A 68 22.45 4.16 -2.54
N SER A 69 23.17 5.12 -3.11
CA SER A 69 24.04 6.02 -2.36
C SER A 69 23.21 7.07 -1.63
N ASP A 70 22.16 7.60 -2.28
CA ASP A 70 21.27 8.57 -1.67
C ASP A 70 20.49 7.99 -0.49
N VAL A 71 19.88 6.81 -0.67
CA VAL A 71 19.13 6.17 0.41
C VAL A 71 20.01 5.77 1.59
N LEU A 72 21.27 5.35 1.36
CA LEU A 72 22.22 5.08 2.45
C LEU A 72 22.62 6.37 3.17
N ARG A 73 22.91 7.44 2.46
CA ARG A 73 23.20 8.77 3.02
C ARG A 73 22.02 9.31 3.87
N ARG A 74 20.78 9.05 3.45
CA ARG A 74 19.58 9.37 4.25
C ARG A 74 19.50 8.52 5.50
N ALA A 75 19.81 7.23 5.41
CA ALA A 75 19.80 6.32 6.55
C ALA A 75 20.85 6.69 7.61
N GLU A 76 22.02 7.19 7.22
CA GLU A 76 23.09 7.68 8.12
C GLU A 76 22.62 8.78 9.09
N ARG A 77 21.60 9.55 8.72
CA ARG A 77 21.00 10.57 9.62
C ARG A 77 20.30 9.96 10.83
N TYR A 78 19.94 8.69 10.77
CA TYR A 78 19.17 7.99 11.82
C TYR A 78 19.92 6.80 12.41
N VAL A 79 20.91 6.25 11.73
CA VAL A 79 21.69 5.09 12.12
C VAL A 79 23.13 5.54 12.41
N SER A 80 23.47 5.71 13.69
CA SER A 80 24.79 6.21 14.11
C SER A 80 25.88 5.13 14.22
N ASP A 81 25.52 3.83 14.31
CA ASP A 81 26.50 2.74 14.41
C ASP A 81 27.06 2.40 13.02
N ALA A 82 28.36 2.69 12.82
CA ALA A 82 29.06 2.46 11.55
C ALA A 82 29.05 0.97 11.11
N ARG A 83 29.03 0.02 12.05
CA ARG A 83 28.99 -1.41 11.74
C ARG A 83 27.62 -1.80 11.18
N VAL A 84 26.56 -1.22 11.75
CA VAL A 84 25.19 -1.41 11.28
C VAL A 84 25.02 -0.80 9.90
N MET A 85 25.56 0.41 9.67
CA MET A 85 25.55 1.04 8.34
C MET A 85 26.34 0.24 7.30
N ALA A 86 27.53 -0.28 7.65
CA ALA A 86 28.31 -1.13 6.76
C ALA A 86 27.56 -2.40 6.37
N LEU A 87 26.83 -3.01 7.32
CA LEU A 87 26.00 -4.18 7.06
C LEU A 87 24.79 -3.84 6.20
N LEU A 88 24.13 -2.71 6.46
CA LEU A 88 23.02 -2.21 5.66
C LEU A 88 23.44 -1.96 4.20
N ALA A 89 24.61 -1.33 4.01
CA ALA A 89 25.19 -1.10 2.69
C ALA A 89 25.47 -2.41 1.93
N LYS A 90 25.91 -3.47 2.60
CA LYS A 90 26.06 -4.80 1.98
C LYS A 90 24.72 -5.34 1.48
N TYR A 91 23.63 -5.19 2.24
CA TYR A 91 22.31 -5.64 1.79
C TYR A 91 21.77 -4.81 0.63
N VAL A 92 21.94 -3.49 0.65
CA VAL A 92 21.51 -2.61 -0.44
C VAL A 92 22.25 -2.95 -1.74
N ARG A 93 23.57 -3.24 -1.68
CA ARG A 93 24.44 -3.55 -2.81
C ARG A 93 24.35 -5.00 -3.30
N LEU A 94 23.37 -5.80 -2.87
CA LEU A 94 23.09 -7.12 -3.43
C LEU A 94 22.55 -7.05 -4.87
N THR A 95 22.04 -5.90 -5.28
CA THR A 95 21.67 -5.58 -6.66
C THR A 95 22.62 -4.53 -7.23
N SER A 96 22.78 -4.51 -8.55
CA SER A 96 23.61 -3.51 -9.24
C SER A 96 23.00 -2.09 -9.20
N HIS A 97 21.68 -1.99 -9.05
CA HIS A 97 20.92 -0.74 -8.96
C HIS A 97 19.64 -0.97 -8.16
N GLY A 98 19.02 0.09 -7.71
CA GLY A 98 17.78 0.01 -6.94
C GLY A 98 17.93 -0.67 -5.58
N LEU A 99 16.79 -0.98 -4.97
CA LEU A 99 16.73 -1.76 -3.73
C LEU A 99 16.32 -3.20 -4.03
N PRO A 100 17.01 -4.20 -3.44
CA PRO A 100 16.70 -5.59 -3.67
C PRO A 100 15.31 -5.95 -3.15
N LEU A 101 14.47 -6.53 -4.02
CA LEU A 101 13.13 -7.00 -3.64
C LEU A 101 13.20 -8.21 -2.70
N GLY A 102 12.22 -8.31 -1.80
CA GLY A 102 12.11 -9.42 -0.86
C GLY A 102 12.98 -9.30 0.40
N LEU A 103 13.85 -8.31 0.50
CA LEU A 103 14.59 -8.04 1.73
C LEU A 103 13.77 -7.15 2.67
N ARG A 104 13.78 -7.50 3.95
CA ARG A 104 13.08 -6.71 4.99
C ARG A 104 13.68 -5.31 5.19
N THR A 105 14.95 -5.13 4.87
CA THR A 105 15.64 -3.82 4.93
C THR A 105 15.19 -2.87 3.83
N SER A 106 14.81 -3.38 2.66
CA SER A 106 14.48 -2.56 1.48
C SER A 106 13.22 -1.70 1.68
N GLN A 107 12.20 -2.23 2.34
CA GLN A 107 10.94 -1.50 2.51
C GLN A 107 11.06 -0.27 3.42
N PRO A 108 11.68 -0.32 4.62
CA PRO A 108 11.90 0.88 5.42
C PRO A 108 12.78 1.91 4.70
N LEU A 109 13.81 1.46 3.96
CA LEU A 109 14.66 2.36 3.17
C LEU A 109 13.88 3.05 2.05
N ALA A 110 13.06 2.30 1.33
CA ALA A 110 12.17 2.87 0.32
C ALA A 110 11.20 3.90 0.94
N ASN A 111 10.62 3.64 2.10
CA ASN A 111 9.80 4.63 2.77
C ASN A 111 10.59 5.88 3.19
N LEU A 112 11.84 5.70 3.63
CA LEU A 112 12.72 6.80 4.03
C LEU A 112 13.04 7.73 2.86
N GLU A 113 13.18 7.19 1.64
CA GLU A 113 13.43 7.95 0.41
C GLU A 113 12.36 9.01 0.15
N LEU A 114 11.09 8.70 0.41
CA LEU A 114 9.97 9.62 0.20
C LEU A 114 9.60 10.45 1.43
N CYS A 115 10.30 10.29 2.54
CA CYS A 115 9.95 10.92 3.81
C CYS A 115 9.91 12.45 3.72
N GLU A 116 10.87 13.08 3.04
CA GLU A 116 10.92 14.54 2.85
C GLU A 116 9.73 15.04 2.01
N ILE A 117 9.33 14.27 1.00
CA ILE A 117 8.14 14.58 0.17
C ILE A 117 6.87 14.46 1.00
N ASP A 118 6.77 13.42 1.85
CA ASP A 118 5.63 13.25 2.77
C ASP A 118 5.48 14.46 3.71
N HIS A 119 6.58 14.91 4.32
CA HIS A 119 6.59 16.08 5.21
C HIS A 119 6.22 17.35 4.46
N ARG A 120 6.76 17.58 3.25
CA ARG A 120 6.38 18.74 2.44
C ARG A 120 4.88 18.75 2.15
N ILE A 121 4.29 17.60 1.75
CA ILE A 121 2.85 17.49 1.47
C ILE A 121 2.03 17.79 2.73
N LYS A 122 2.42 17.26 3.90
CA LYS A 122 1.67 17.43 5.16
C LYS A 122 1.87 18.79 5.81
N GLU A 123 3.08 19.29 5.86
CA GLU A 123 3.47 20.44 6.70
C GLU A 123 3.55 21.73 5.90
N VAL A 124 4.13 21.71 4.70
CA VAL A 124 4.26 22.90 3.86
C VAL A 124 2.95 23.15 3.10
N TYR A 125 2.45 22.15 2.35
CA TYR A 125 1.22 22.25 1.58
C TYR A 125 -0.04 21.98 2.41
N ARG A 126 0.11 21.58 3.67
CA ARG A 126 -0.96 21.34 4.65
C ARG A 126 -2.07 20.43 4.14
N CYS A 127 -1.71 19.42 3.32
CA CYS A 127 -2.65 18.44 2.78
C CYS A 127 -3.11 17.47 3.88
N ARG A 128 -4.22 17.81 4.56
CA ARG A 128 -4.78 17.00 5.65
C ARG A 128 -5.12 15.58 5.19
N TYR A 129 -5.74 15.45 4.02
CA TYR A 129 -6.28 14.19 3.48
C TYR A 129 -5.28 13.54 2.52
N TYR A 130 -4.09 13.27 2.99
CA TYR A 130 -2.99 12.59 2.30
C TYR A 130 -2.67 11.28 2.97
N GLY A 131 -2.47 10.20 2.19
CA GLY A 131 -2.03 8.92 2.69
C GLY A 131 -1.23 8.15 1.65
N ARG A 132 -0.18 7.43 2.11
CA ARG A 132 0.77 6.70 1.26
C ARG A 132 0.96 5.26 1.73
N TYR A 133 1.05 4.35 0.76
CA TYR A 133 1.50 2.98 0.94
C TYR A 133 2.60 2.68 -0.10
N MET A 134 3.85 2.71 0.29
CA MET A 134 5.02 2.67 -0.59
C MET A 134 5.00 3.78 -1.64
N ASP A 135 4.97 3.41 -2.91
CA ASP A 135 4.91 4.25 -4.10
C ASP A 135 3.49 4.75 -4.44
N ASP A 136 2.47 4.13 -3.85
CA ASP A 136 1.07 4.42 -4.11
C ASP A 136 0.50 5.39 -3.07
N PHE A 137 0.10 6.61 -3.50
CA PHE A 137 -0.45 7.62 -2.60
C PHE A 137 -1.60 8.43 -3.21
N TYR A 138 -2.38 9.03 -2.34
CA TYR A 138 -3.52 9.86 -2.72
C TYR A 138 -3.57 11.16 -1.91
N ILE A 139 -4.11 12.21 -2.52
CA ILE A 139 -4.43 13.49 -1.88
C ILE A 139 -5.84 13.88 -2.27
N ILE A 140 -6.69 14.25 -1.30
CA ILE A 140 -8.05 14.76 -1.53
C ILE A 140 -8.05 16.27 -1.25
N HIS A 141 -8.58 17.06 -2.17
CA HIS A 141 -8.68 18.51 -2.03
C HIS A 141 -9.91 19.06 -2.76
N SER A 142 -10.43 20.20 -2.30
CA SER A 142 -11.58 20.87 -2.93
C SER A 142 -11.19 21.62 -4.22
N ASP A 143 -9.95 22.08 -4.31
CA ASP A 143 -9.44 22.85 -5.44
C ASP A 143 -8.58 21.98 -6.38
N LYS A 144 -9.03 21.88 -7.64
CA LYS A 144 -8.31 21.17 -8.72
C LYS A 144 -7.05 21.89 -9.17
N ALA A 145 -7.06 23.23 -9.16
CA ALA A 145 -5.90 24.02 -9.60
C ALA A 145 -4.75 23.84 -8.60
N PHE A 146 -5.05 23.86 -7.31
CA PHE A 146 -4.10 23.53 -6.25
C PHE A 146 -3.47 22.14 -6.46
N LEU A 147 -4.28 21.11 -6.77
CA LEU A 147 -3.76 19.76 -6.99
C LEU A 147 -2.87 19.67 -8.24
N LYS A 148 -3.14 20.47 -9.28
CA LYS A 148 -2.28 20.54 -10.47
C LYS A 148 -0.91 21.13 -10.14
N GLU A 149 -0.88 22.18 -9.35
CA GLU A 149 0.37 22.80 -8.90
C GLU A 149 1.14 21.87 -7.95
N LEU A 150 0.46 21.30 -6.96
CA LEU A 150 1.04 20.34 -6.05
C LEU A 150 1.65 19.12 -6.79
N ARG A 151 0.99 18.65 -7.87
CA ARG A 151 1.55 17.60 -8.71
C ARG A 151 2.90 18.00 -9.31
N ARG A 152 3.03 19.22 -9.84
CA ARG A 152 4.30 19.72 -10.40
C ARG A 152 5.40 19.80 -9.35
N GLU A 153 5.04 20.26 -8.15
CA GLU A 153 5.97 20.31 -7.02
C GLU A 153 6.43 18.91 -6.57
N ILE A 154 5.52 17.94 -6.56
CA ILE A 154 5.84 16.53 -6.28
C ILE A 154 6.75 15.98 -7.40
N GLU A 155 6.43 16.23 -8.68
CA GLU A 155 7.26 15.83 -9.82
C GLU A 155 8.67 16.41 -9.72
N ALA A 156 8.81 17.70 -9.38
CA ALA A 156 10.11 18.35 -9.17
C ALA A 156 10.87 17.74 -7.98
N GLY A 157 10.18 17.49 -6.86
CA GLY A 157 10.78 16.84 -5.69
C GLY A 157 11.26 15.42 -5.95
N LEU A 158 10.50 14.65 -6.71
CA LEU A 158 10.89 13.30 -7.14
C LEU A 158 12.07 13.34 -8.11
N ALA A 159 12.05 14.26 -9.10
CA ALA A 159 13.15 14.42 -10.05
C ALA A 159 14.47 14.76 -9.37
N ALA A 160 14.44 15.56 -8.30
CA ALA A 160 15.63 15.91 -7.50
C ALA A 160 16.31 14.70 -6.83
N ILE A 161 15.59 13.58 -6.68
CA ILE A 161 16.11 12.31 -6.13
C ILE A 161 16.13 11.19 -7.17
N GLY A 162 16.08 11.53 -8.47
CA GLY A 162 16.15 10.57 -9.56
C GLY A 162 14.88 9.73 -9.80
N LEU A 163 13.77 10.07 -9.16
CA LEU A 163 12.49 9.38 -9.29
C LEU A 163 11.51 10.14 -10.21
N ARG A 164 10.51 9.44 -10.72
CA ARG A 164 9.45 10.06 -11.53
C ARG A 164 8.09 9.43 -11.29
N LEU A 165 7.04 10.21 -11.46
CA LEU A 165 5.67 9.68 -11.44
C LEU A 165 5.42 8.75 -12.63
N ASN A 166 4.55 7.77 -12.41
CA ASN A 166 4.04 6.89 -13.44
C ASN A 166 2.97 7.61 -14.27
N ASP A 167 2.83 7.27 -15.55
CA ASP A 167 1.82 7.81 -16.47
C ASP A 167 0.37 7.58 -15.99
N LYS A 168 0.15 6.66 -15.05
CA LYS A 168 -1.14 6.44 -14.38
C LYS A 168 -1.51 7.52 -13.36
N THR A 169 -0.58 8.42 -13.03
CA THR A 169 -0.84 9.55 -12.14
C THR A 169 -1.90 10.47 -12.72
N GLN A 170 -2.98 10.70 -11.98
CA GLN A 170 -4.12 11.45 -12.49
C GLN A 170 -4.83 12.27 -11.43
N ILE A 171 -5.51 13.34 -11.87
CA ILE A 171 -6.43 14.12 -11.06
C ILE A 171 -7.85 13.86 -11.59
N PHE A 172 -8.74 13.42 -10.71
CA PHE A 172 -10.12 13.07 -11.06
C PHE A 172 -11.10 13.48 -9.95
N PRO A 173 -12.41 13.60 -10.26
CA PRO A 173 -13.44 13.91 -9.28
C PRO A 173 -13.53 12.88 -8.15
N LEU A 174 -13.66 13.33 -6.92
CA LEU A 174 -13.81 12.45 -5.73
C LEU A 174 -15.00 11.50 -5.85
N ALA A 175 -16.06 11.90 -6.56
CA ALA A 175 -17.23 11.06 -6.86
C ALA A 175 -16.89 9.75 -7.58
N HIS A 176 -15.78 9.71 -8.34
CA HIS A 176 -15.33 8.46 -8.99
C HIS A 176 -14.81 7.42 -7.99
N GLY A 177 -14.57 7.83 -6.73
CA GLY A 177 -13.97 7.00 -5.70
C GLY A 177 -12.47 6.79 -5.89
N ILE A 178 -11.80 6.36 -4.83
CA ILE A 178 -10.36 6.19 -4.77
C ILE A 178 -10.02 4.71 -4.79
N GLU A 179 -9.21 4.30 -5.76
CA GLU A 179 -8.63 2.95 -5.79
C GLU A 179 -7.35 2.95 -4.93
N PHE A 180 -7.35 2.15 -3.86
CA PHE A 180 -6.24 2.04 -2.94
C PHE A 180 -6.22 0.66 -2.29
N LEU A 181 -5.04 0.04 -2.21
CA LEU A 181 -4.81 -1.26 -1.54
C LEU A 181 -5.79 -2.38 -1.96
N GLY A 182 -6.11 -2.44 -3.26
CA GLY A 182 -6.99 -3.48 -3.82
C GLY A 182 -8.48 -3.20 -3.76
N PHE A 183 -8.88 -2.06 -3.22
CA PHE A 183 -10.27 -1.64 -3.10
C PHE A 183 -10.53 -0.32 -3.84
N ARG A 184 -11.79 -0.12 -4.22
CA ARG A 184 -12.34 1.18 -4.58
C ARG A 184 -13.20 1.66 -3.42
N THR A 185 -12.84 2.82 -2.86
CA THR A 185 -13.59 3.49 -1.78
C THR A 185 -14.25 4.73 -2.35
N TYR A 186 -15.56 4.87 -2.18
CA TYR A 186 -16.34 6.00 -2.69
C TYR A 186 -17.41 6.42 -1.67
N MET A 187 -17.95 7.61 -1.85
CA MET A 187 -19.08 8.14 -1.06
C MET A 187 -20.38 7.99 -1.84
N THR A 188 -21.45 7.67 -1.12
CA THR A 188 -22.83 7.79 -1.63
C THR A 188 -23.30 9.25 -1.52
N ASP A 189 -24.42 9.57 -2.15
CA ASP A 189 -25.03 10.90 -2.08
C ASP A 189 -25.36 11.34 -0.65
N THR A 190 -25.56 10.38 0.26
CA THR A 190 -25.81 10.62 1.68
C THR A 190 -24.52 10.74 2.52
N GLY A 191 -23.34 10.76 1.89
CA GLY A 191 -22.05 10.84 2.56
C GLY A 191 -21.58 9.54 3.21
N LYS A 192 -22.28 8.41 3.01
CA LYS A 192 -21.83 7.11 3.49
C LYS A 192 -20.63 6.65 2.66
N VAL A 193 -19.51 6.36 3.33
CA VAL A 193 -18.32 5.82 2.67
C VAL A 193 -18.44 4.30 2.52
N VAL A 194 -18.39 3.84 1.26
CA VAL A 194 -18.51 2.44 0.87
C VAL A 194 -17.19 1.98 0.24
N ARG A 195 -16.78 0.75 0.53
CA ARG A 195 -15.56 0.14 -0.02
C ARG A 195 -15.89 -1.18 -0.70
N VAL A 196 -15.54 -1.31 -1.96
CA VAL A 196 -15.75 -2.52 -2.75
C VAL A 196 -14.43 -3.03 -3.32
N LEU A 197 -14.33 -4.34 -3.47
CA LEU A 197 -13.14 -4.95 -4.08
C LEU A 197 -13.03 -4.52 -5.56
N ARG A 198 -11.84 -4.19 -6.01
CA ARG A 198 -11.56 -3.88 -7.43
C ARG A 198 -11.86 -5.08 -8.32
N GLN A 199 -12.25 -4.83 -9.56
CA GLN A 199 -12.58 -5.90 -10.51
C GLN A 199 -11.39 -6.83 -10.78
N THR A 200 -10.17 -6.28 -10.88
CA THR A 200 -8.93 -7.07 -11.02
C THR A 200 -8.71 -8.01 -9.83
N ALA A 201 -8.95 -7.53 -8.61
CA ALA A 201 -8.84 -8.32 -7.39
C ALA A 201 -9.94 -9.41 -7.30
N LYS A 202 -11.16 -9.12 -7.77
CA LYS A 202 -12.23 -10.14 -7.89
C LYS A 202 -11.84 -11.26 -8.87
N THR A 203 -11.23 -10.90 -10.01
CA THR A 203 -10.73 -11.86 -11.00
C THR A 203 -9.59 -12.71 -10.42
N ALA A 204 -8.64 -12.08 -9.72
CA ALA A 204 -7.55 -12.79 -9.05
C ALA A 204 -8.05 -13.74 -7.95
N LEU A 205 -9.08 -13.33 -7.19
CA LEU A 205 -9.75 -14.20 -6.20
C LEU A 205 -10.36 -15.44 -6.85
N LYS A 206 -11.14 -15.26 -7.93
CA LYS A 206 -11.75 -16.38 -8.66
C LYS A 206 -10.70 -17.36 -9.21
N ARG A 207 -9.60 -16.83 -9.77
CA ARG A 207 -8.46 -17.65 -10.21
C ARG A 207 -7.81 -18.39 -9.05
N GLY A 208 -7.69 -17.72 -7.90
CA GLY A 208 -7.13 -18.30 -6.68
C GLY A 208 -7.94 -19.50 -6.18
N ILE A 209 -9.29 -19.42 -6.19
CA ILE A 209 -10.16 -20.54 -5.79
C ILE A 209 -10.01 -21.72 -6.75
N LYS A 210 -9.99 -21.50 -8.06
CA LYS A 210 -9.72 -22.57 -9.05
C LYS A 210 -8.35 -23.22 -8.84
N ARG A 211 -7.34 -22.42 -8.45
CA ARG A 211 -6.03 -22.97 -8.13
C ARG A 211 -6.06 -23.84 -6.87
N TYR A 212 -6.83 -23.46 -5.84
CA TYR A 212 -6.99 -24.27 -4.63
C TYR A 212 -7.66 -25.61 -4.95
N GLU A 213 -8.68 -25.62 -5.80
CA GLU A 213 -9.31 -26.83 -6.29
C GLU A 213 -8.30 -27.75 -6.99
N ALA A 214 -7.50 -27.22 -7.92
CA ALA A 214 -6.47 -27.99 -8.61
C ALA A 214 -5.38 -28.52 -7.64
N MET A 215 -4.95 -27.71 -6.66
CA MET A 215 -3.98 -28.13 -5.65
C MET A 215 -4.55 -29.26 -4.78
N TYR A 216 -5.79 -29.18 -4.36
CA TYR A 216 -6.46 -30.20 -3.56
C TYR A 216 -6.57 -31.53 -4.33
N ARG A 217 -7.03 -31.50 -5.58
CA ARG A 217 -7.07 -32.68 -6.48
C ARG A 217 -5.68 -33.29 -6.75
N ALA A 218 -4.62 -32.49 -6.62
CA ALA A 218 -3.23 -32.94 -6.74
C ALA A 218 -2.63 -33.46 -5.40
N GLY A 219 -3.44 -33.61 -4.34
CA GLY A 219 -3.01 -34.14 -3.05
C GLY A 219 -2.39 -33.12 -2.08
N ALA A 220 -2.56 -31.81 -2.33
CA ALA A 220 -2.09 -30.81 -1.36
C ALA A 220 -2.88 -30.87 -0.06
N ALA A 221 -2.19 -30.70 1.06
CA ALA A 221 -2.79 -30.79 2.39
C ALA A 221 -3.91 -29.74 2.57
N HIS A 222 -5.08 -30.19 3.04
CA HIS A 222 -6.24 -29.35 3.36
C HIS A 222 -5.88 -28.13 4.22
N GLY A 223 -5.03 -28.32 5.24
CA GLY A 223 -4.61 -27.25 6.15
C GLY A 223 -3.86 -26.10 5.46
N GLU A 224 -2.99 -26.39 4.48
CA GLU A 224 -2.25 -25.39 3.72
C GLU A 224 -3.17 -24.53 2.87
N ILE A 225 -4.10 -25.18 2.15
CA ILE A 225 -5.10 -24.50 1.31
C ILE A 225 -5.99 -23.62 2.18
N GLN A 226 -6.47 -24.17 3.32
CA GLN A 226 -7.32 -23.45 4.25
C GLN A 226 -6.62 -22.21 4.85
N GLN A 227 -5.35 -22.32 5.23
CA GLN A 227 -4.56 -21.20 5.74
C GLN A 227 -4.41 -20.10 4.67
N SER A 228 -4.09 -20.48 3.44
CA SER A 228 -3.97 -19.55 2.32
C SER A 228 -5.30 -18.85 2.02
N TYR A 229 -6.42 -19.59 2.06
CA TYR A 229 -7.75 -19.03 1.89
C TYR A 229 -8.16 -18.09 3.03
N ARG A 230 -7.89 -18.44 4.30
CA ARG A 230 -8.14 -17.58 5.47
C ARG A 230 -7.46 -16.21 5.33
N SER A 231 -6.22 -16.16 4.85
CA SER A 231 -5.53 -14.90 4.59
C SER A 231 -6.25 -14.03 3.54
N ARG A 232 -6.69 -14.62 2.43
CA ARG A 232 -7.47 -13.93 1.40
C ARG A 232 -8.84 -13.47 1.91
N ARG A 233 -9.51 -14.31 2.69
CA ARG A 233 -10.80 -14.01 3.32
C ARG A 233 -10.69 -12.84 4.29
N ALA A 234 -9.64 -12.78 5.11
CA ALA A 234 -9.35 -11.66 6.00
C ALA A 234 -9.17 -10.35 5.22
N HIS A 235 -8.53 -10.39 4.04
CA HIS A 235 -8.45 -9.21 3.17
C HIS A 235 -9.83 -8.77 2.65
N LEU A 236 -10.70 -9.71 2.25
CA LEU A 236 -12.06 -9.39 1.79
C LEU A 236 -12.92 -8.72 2.87
N MET A 237 -12.70 -9.06 4.15
CA MET A 237 -13.40 -8.45 5.29
C MET A 237 -13.13 -6.96 5.45
N GLN A 238 -12.09 -6.41 4.81
CA GLN A 238 -11.79 -4.98 4.81
C GLN A 238 -12.80 -4.16 3.98
N GLY A 239 -13.60 -4.79 3.13
CA GLY A 239 -14.58 -4.14 2.25
C GLY A 239 -16.01 -4.60 2.45
N ASN A 240 -16.94 -3.94 1.78
CA ASN A 240 -18.36 -4.32 1.70
C ASN A 240 -18.54 -5.54 0.76
N CYS A 241 -17.89 -6.66 1.11
CA CYS A 241 -17.76 -7.84 0.25
C CYS A 241 -18.50 -9.08 0.77
N ARG A 242 -19.46 -8.92 1.72
CA ARG A 242 -20.14 -10.05 2.40
C ARG A 242 -20.71 -11.07 1.43
N GLY A 243 -21.46 -10.64 0.42
CA GLY A 243 -22.05 -11.57 -0.55
C GLY A 243 -21.03 -12.30 -1.44
N LEU A 244 -19.88 -11.64 -1.75
CA LEU A 244 -18.77 -12.29 -2.45
C LEU A 244 -18.10 -13.31 -1.54
N MET A 245 -17.88 -12.96 -0.29
CA MET A 245 -17.25 -13.82 0.70
C MET A 245 -18.06 -15.09 0.94
N LEU A 246 -19.37 -14.99 1.14
CA LEU A 246 -20.25 -16.17 1.29
C LEU A 246 -20.20 -17.11 0.07
N ARG A 247 -20.18 -16.56 -1.14
CA ARG A 247 -20.01 -17.39 -2.37
C ARG A 247 -18.65 -18.06 -2.46
N CYS A 248 -17.61 -17.43 -1.94
CA CYS A 248 -16.27 -18.02 -1.91
C CYS A 248 -16.17 -19.10 -0.82
N ASP A 249 -16.75 -18.85 0.36
CA ASP A 249 -16.81 -19.80 1.47
C ASP A 249 -17.53 -21.09 1.00
N ALA A 250 -18.71 -20.97 0.38
CA ALA A 250 -19.44 -22.12 -0.17
C ALA A 250 -18.62 -22.94 -1.19
N LYS A 251 -17.93 -22.26 -2.12
CA LYS A 251 -17.06 -22.96 -3.07
C LYS A 251 -15.89 -23.67 -2.42
N MET A 252 -15.31 -23.10 -1.38
CA MET A 252 -14.25 -23.78 -0.62
C MET A 252 -14.77 -25.01 0.11
N GLU A 253 -15.98 -24.95 0.68
CA GLU A 253 -16.64 -26.11 1.29
C GLU A 253 -16.91 -27.21 0.25
N ASP A 254 -17.37 -26.85 -0.95
CA ASP A 254 -17.63 -27.82 -2.02
C ASP A 254 -16.35 -28.56 -2.44
N ILE A 255 -15.23 -27.83 -2.60
CA ILE A 255 -13.90 -28.41 -2.92
C ILE A 255 -13.51 -29.50 -1.92
N PHE A 256 -13.77 -29.29 -0.62
CA PHE A 256 -13.40 -30.24 0.43
C PHE A 256 -14.43 -31.35 0.68
N LYS A 257 -15.66 -31.26 0.13
CA LYS A 257 -16.70 -32.30 0.23
C LYS A 257 -16.60 -33.37 -0.86
N GLU A 258 -16.07 -33.03 -2.04
CA GLU A 258 -15.99 -33.96 -3.17
C GLU A 258 -15.20 -35.24 -2.89
N GLU A 259 -14.27 -35.23 -1.93
CA GLU A 259 -13.48 -36.42 -1.57
C GLU A 259 -14.21 -37.39 -0.61
N ASN A 260 -15.09 -36.86 0.28
CA ASN A 260 -15.83 -37.69 1.22
C ASN A 260 -16.97 -38.50 0.57
N MET A 261 -17.22 -38.30 -0.74
CA MET A 261 -18.20 -39.06 -1.51
C MET A 261 -17.56 -40.13 -2.41
N ASN A 262 -16.23 -40.19 -2.50
CA ASN A 262 -15.48 -41.15 -3.30
C ASN A 262 -14.71 -42.20 -2.46
N GLU A 263 -14.83 -42.15 -1.13
CA GLU A 263 -14.45 -43.22 -0.19
C GLU A 263 -15.71 -44.03 0.21
#